data_0ce3966fbbb317505f624ccf06c5d07b
#
_entry.id   0ce3966fbbb317505f624ccf06c5d07b
#
_cell.length_a   1.000
_cell.length_b   1.000
_cell.length_c   1.000
_cell.angle_alpha   90.00
_cell.angle_beta   90.00
_cell.angle_gamma   90.00
#
_symmetry.space_group_name_H-M   'P 1'
#
loop_
_entity.id
_entity.type
_entity.pdbx_description
1 polymer ?
#
loop_
_entity_poly.entity_id
_entity_poly.type
_entity_poly.pdbx_seq_one_letter_code
_entity_poly.pdbx_strand_id
1 'polypeptide(L)'
;MGFSTRIDVPLRAYGPDPSGGANSVESFTDLDVLGVMALPSGGVETAIVDCKTGGSSAISRMFWVRGLVEFFGARSAFVVREREISYGARQLAARLDLTALTGSEVAALEELHPSNLPLMSSSLSNLFDPVHVARVAQLFAQQDSRLKPLLDYRQFDYWIYDEYLNPIQMIEHLRGVRRTLDGKNPHHVAILLDCAWLYVLTLLHAIGEVRKTHVSNLAGGLKEYLLGGPARVREKENIERLLGELKAAGELPESVVTDPLPPYFASMVELVGRVMRRSDRVVESLRYFEYLASAMMVSAKTTAAEGFEASYDPVAAKIAENVVAFLVQAAELDPQLLVRSRVALLEASSRST
;
A
#
# COMPACT_ATOMS: atom_id res chain seq x y z
N MET A 1 1.02 -10.10 -15.54
CA MET A 1 2.32 -9.90 -14.89
C MET A 1 2.29 -9.92 -13.36
N GLY A 2 1.14 -10.04 -12.73
CA GLY A 2 1.01 -10.22 -11.26
C GLY A 2 1.14 -8.95 -10.42
N PHE A 3 1.10 -7.76 -11.04
CA PHE A 3 1.08 -6.50 -10.31
C PHE A 3 -0.36 -6.10 -9.92
N SER A 4 -0.54 -5.66 -8.70
CA SER A 4 -1.66 -4.79 -8.32
C SER A 4 -1.36 -3.37 -8.77
N THR A 5 -2.36 -2.60 -9.17
CA THR A 5 -2.15 -1.29 -9.78
C THR A 5 -2.79 -0.15 -8.99
N ARG A 6 -2.11 1.00 -8.99
CA ARG A 6 -2.66 2.30 -8.57
C ARG A 6 -2.53 3.26 -9.74
N ILE A 7 -3.59 4.00 -10.04
CA ILE A 7 -3.63 4.99 -11.11
C ILE A 7 -3.62 6.39 -10.52
N ASP A 8 -3.09 7.35 -11.30
CA ASP A 8 -3.07 8.78 -10.97
C ASP A 8 -2.50 9.04 -9.57
N VAL A 9 -1.34 8.42 -9.25
CA VAL A 9 -0.66 8.61 -7.96
C VAL A 9 0.00 9.99 -7.96
N PRO A 10 -0.51 10.97 -7.17
CA PRO A 10 0.03 12.32 -7.20
C PRO A 10 1.41 12.37 -6.55
N LEU A 11 2.32 13.14 -7.15
CA LEU A 11 3.61 13.48 -6.59
C LEU A 11 3.56 14.90 -6.02
N ARG A 12 3.83 15.01 -4.72
CA ARG A 12 3.74 16.26 -3.99
C ARG A 12 4.99 16.49 -3.14
N ALA A 13 5.25 17.73 -2.77
CA ALA A 13 6.17 18.07 -1.70
C ALA A 13 5.45 18.89 -0.64
N TYR A 14 5.94 18.78 0.56
CA TYR A 14 5.53 19.63 1.67
C TYR A 14 6.59 20.70 1.88
N GLY A 15 6.19 21.96 1.77
CA GLY A 15 7.03 23.11 2.04
C GLY A 15 6.53 23.88 3.26
N PRO A 16 7.39 24.69 3.90
CA PRO A 16 6.93 25.63 4.92
C PRO A 16 5.98 26.63 4.27
N ASP A 17 4.82 26.85 4.88
CA ASP A 17 3.91 27.90 4.43
C ASP A 17 4.58 29.26 4.71
N PRO A 18 4.83 30.10 3.68
CA PRO A 18 5.42 31.43 3.86
C PRO A 18 4.59 32.35 4.77
N SER A 19 3.29 32.06 4.96
CA SER A 19 2.39 32.80 5.85
C SER A 19 2.43 32.34 7.30
N GLY A 20 3.25 31.32 7.64
CA GLY A 20 3.37 30.77 9.00
C GLY A 20 2.22 29.85 9.41
N GLY A 21 1.41 29.41 8.44
CA GLY A 21 0.33 28.45 8.64
C GLY A 21 0.77 26.97 8.57
N ALA A 22 -0.17 26.10 8.27
CA ALA A 22 0.12 24.68 8.01
C ALA A 22 1.01 24.53 6.77
N ASN A 23 1.82 23.46 6.71
CA ASN A 23 2.68 23.18 5.56
C ASN A 23 1.92 23.31 4.23
N SER A 24 2.51 24.05 3.30
CA SER A 24 1.99 24.13 1.93
C SER A 24 2.28 22.82 1.19
N VAL A 25 1.33 22.37 0.37
CA VAL A 25 1.49 21.19 -0.48
C VAL A 25 1.69 21.65 -1.91
N GLU A 26 2.86 21.37 -2.47
CA GLU A 26 3.15 21.62 -3.88
C GLU A 26 2.99 20.32 -4.65
N SER A 27 2.11 20.31 -5.66
CA SER A 27 1.92 19.17 -6.55
C SER A 27 2.87 19.30 -7.74
N PHE A 28 3.75 18.31 -7.94
CA PHE A 28 4.70 18.31 -9.05
C PHE A 28 4.12 17.67 -10.31
N THR A 29 3.50 16.53 -10.16
CA THR A 29 2.97 15.70 -11.24
C THR A 29 2.18 14.53 -10.65
N ASP A 30 1.73 13.64 -11.50
CA ASP A 30 1.13 12.36 -11.17
C ASP A 30 1.86 11.23 -11.91
N LEU A 31 1.84 10.04 -11.33
CA LEU A 31 2.17 8.80 -12.02
C LEU A 31 0.90 8.27 -12.65
N ASP A 32 0.94 8.02 -13.96
CA ASP A 32 -0.22 7.47 -14.67
C ASP A 32 -0.59 6.09 -14.08
N VAL A 33 0.40 5.20 -13.92
CA VAL A 33 0.20 3.89 -13.24
C VAL A 33 1.41 3.51 -12.40
N LEU A 34 1.16 3.15 -11.14
CA LEU A 34 2.10 2.48 -10.26
C LEU A 34 1.70 1.01 -10.12
N GLY A 35 2.53 0.11 -10.62
CA GLY A 35 2.40 -1.33 -10.39
C GLY A 35 3.12 -1.77 -9.12
N VAL A 36 2.48 -2.61 -8.32
CA VAL A 36 3.03 -3.13 -7.06
C VAL A 36 2.93 -4.64 -7.05
N MET A 37 4.03 -5.32 -6.86
CA MET A 37 4.12 -6.78 -6.80
C MET A 37 4.70 -7.25 -5.47
N ALA A 38 3.95 -8.04 -4.74
CA ALA A 38 4.42 -8.71 -3.54
C ALA A 38 5.28 -9.92 -3.90
N LEU A 39 6.44 -10.06 -3.26
CA LEU A 39 7.34 -11.18 -3.47
C LEU A 39 7.04 -12.30 -2.45
N PRO A 40 6.97 -13.57 -2.87
CA PRO A 40 6.80 -14.70 -1.94
C PRO A 40 7.94 -14.82 -0.91
N SER A 41 9.12 -14.31 -1.24
CA SER A 41 10.28 -14.23 -0.34
C SER A 41 10.14 -13.16 0.74
N GLY A 42 9.11 -12.33 0.70
CA GLY A 42 9.00 -11.05 1.41
C GLY A 42 9.59 -9.91 0.61
N GLY A 43 9.10 -8.72 0.84
CA GLY A 43 9.43 -7.53 0.06
C GLY A 43 8.40 -7.21 -1.02
N VAL A 44 8.59 -6.07 -1.62
CA VAL A 44 7.69 -5.51 -2.64
C VAL A 44 8.53 -4.99 -3.79
N GLU A 45 8.09 -5.22 -5.00
CA GLU A 45 8.66 -4.60 -6.19
C GLU A 45 7.66 -3.62 -6.78
N THR A 46 8.16 -2.48 -7.24
CA THR A 46 7.34 -1.45 -7.89
C THR A 46 7.75 -1.28 -9.34
N ALA A 47 6.75 -1.00 -10.18
CA ALA A 47 6.92 -0.68 -11.58
C ALA A 47 6.16 0.61 -11.90
N ILE A 48 6.74 1.46 -12.75
CA ILE A 48 6.10 2.69 -13.19
C ILE A 48 5.69 2.52 -14.65
N VAL A 49 4.46 2.93 -14.98
CA VAL A 49 4.01 3.02 -16.38
C VAL A 49 3.57 4.46 -16.65
N ASP A 50 4.23 5.08 -17.62
CA ASP A 50 3.89 6.39 -18.13
C ASP A 50 3.20 6.27 -19.48
N CYS A 51 1.97 6.75 -19.57
CA CYS A 51 1.10 6.65 -20.73
C CYS A 51 0.94 8.02 -21.39
N LYS A 52 1.30 8.17 -22.66
CA LYS A 52 1.19 9.46 -23.37
C LYS A 52 0.56 9.30 -24.75
N THR A 53 -0.52 10.05 -24.94
CA THR A 53 -1.21 10.18 -26.25
C THR A 53 -0.71 11.37 -27.08
N GLY A 54 -0.07 12.34 -26.43
CA GLY A 54 0.30 13.63 -27.04
C GLY A 54 1.65 13.69 -27.76
N GLY A 55 1.95 14.85 -28.35
CA GLY A 55 3.11 15.15 -29.20
C GLY A 55 4.43 15.43 -28.44
N SER A 56 4.54 15.19 -27.15
CA SER A 56 5.77 15.43 -26.40
C SER A 56 6.93 14.58 -26.93
N SER A 57 8.17 15.12 -26.86
CA SER A 57 9.38 14.39 -27.25
C SER A 57 9.51 13.09 -26.44
N ALA A 58 9.65 11.96 -27.15
CA ALA A 58 9.90 10.68 -26.51
C ALA A 58 11.17 10.68 -25.65
N ILE A 59 12.23 11.36 -26.16
CA ILE A 59 13.52 11.46 -25.50
C ILE A 59 13.41 12.19 -24.15
N SER A 60 12.81 13.38 -24.13
CA SER A 60 12.65 14.16 -22.90
C SER A 60 11.81 13.39 -21.87
N ARG A 61 10.79 12.67 -22.34
CA ARG A 61 9.92 11.87 -21.45
C ARG A 61 10.66 10.71 -20.82
N MET A 62 11.55 10.04 -21.56
CA MET A 62 12.37 8.95 -21.01
C MET A 62 13.29 9.42 -19.88
N PHE A 63 13.94 10.58 -20.01
CA PHE A 63 14.73 11.15 -18.91
C PHE A 63 13.87 11.51 -17.70
N TRP A 64 12.66 12.04 -17.93
CA TRP A 64 11.73 12.33 -16.84
C TRP A 64 11.28 11.06 -16.12
N VAL A 65 10.89 10.02 -16.86
CA VAL A 65 10.51 8.72 -16.27
C VAL A 65 11.67 8.09 -15.49
N ARG A 66 12.90 8.21 -15.99
CA ARG A 66 14.08 7.75 -15.26
C ARG A 66 14.25 8.48 -13.92
N GLY A 67 13.99 9.79 -13.88
CA GLY A 67 13.96 10.55 -12.62
C GLY A 67 12.91 10.02 -11.65
N LEU A 68 11.72 9.65 -12.14
CA LEU A 68 10.70 9.03 -11.30
C LEU A 68 11.11 7.66 -10.78
N VAL A 69 11.78 6.83 -11.60
CA VAL A 69 12.32 5.53 -11.16
C VAL A 69 13.25 5.71 -9.97
N GLU A 70 14.16 6.66 -10.03
CA GLU A 70 15.08 6.96 -8.92
C GLU A 70 14.33 7.50 -7.68
N PHE A 71 13.34 8.36 -7.90
CA PHE A 71 12.56 8.95 -6.81
C PHE A 71 11.74 7.92 -6.03
N PHE A 72 11.14 6.94 -6.73
CA PHE A 72 10.35 5.87 -6.11
C PHE A 72 11.13 4.61 -5.75
N GLY A 73 12.40 4.52 -6.12
CA GLY A 73 13.14 3.26 -6.03
C GLY A 73 12.50 2.14 -6.85
N ALA A 74 11.83 2.49 -7.96
CA ALA A 74 11.12 1.50 -8.77
C ALA A 74 12.11 0.58 -9.48
N ARG A 75 11.77 -0.72 -9.57
CA ARG A 75 12.61 -1.71 -10.22
C ARG A 75 12.55 -1.65 -11.74
N SER A 76 11.40 -1.27 -12.28
CA SER A 76 11.18 -1.22 -13.72
C SER A 76 10.27 -0.06 -14.10
N ALA A 77 10.42 0.42 -15.33
CA ALA A 77 9.51 1.43 -15.87
C ALA A 77 9.23 1.23 -17.34
N PHE A 78 7.99 1.56 -17.70
CA PHE A 78 7.47 1.47 -19.04
C PHE A 78 7.04 2.86 -19.53
N VAL A 79 7.40 3.18 -20.76
CA VAL A 79 6.92 4.36 -21.46
C VAL A 79 6.02 3.87 -22.60
N VAL A 80 4.71 4.05 -22.43
CA VAL A 80 3.73 3.63 -23.42
C VAL A 80 3.29 4.84 -24.25
N ARG A 81 3.31 4.69 -25.56
CA ARG A 81 2.93 5.76 -26.49
C ARG A 81 1.96 5.26 -27.53
N GLU A 82 1.04 6.14 -27.92
CA GLU A 82 0.13 5.87 -29.03
C GLU A 82 0.88 5.89 -30.38
N ARG A 83 1.87 6.80 -30.52
CA ARG A 83 2.64 6.99 -31.74
C ARG A 83 3.86 6.09 -31.80
N GLU A 84 4.33 5.80 -33.00
CA GLU A 84 5.57 5.09 -33.27
C GLU A 84 6.76 5.66 -32.52
N ILE A 85 7.58 4.76 -32.00
CA ILE A 85 8.81 5.08 -31.25
C ILE A 85 10.00 4.83 -32.18
N SER A 86 10.77 5.89 -32.46
CA SER A 86 11.93 5.77 -33.35
C SER A 86 12.99 4.80 -32.79
N TYR A 87 13.77 4.21 -33.67
CA TYR A 87 14.85 3.31 -33.29
C TYR A 87 15.83 3.95 -32.28
N GLY A 88 16.21 5.21 -32.50
CA GLY A 88 17.08 5.93 -31.57
C GLY A 88 16.46 6.14 -30.20
N ALA A 89 15.14 6.38 -30.13
CA ALA A 89 14.44 6.50 -28.87
C ALA A 89 14.39 5.14 -28.11
N ARG A 90 14.20 4.02 -28.81
CA ARG A 90 14.28 2.68 -28.21
C ARG A 90 15.66 2.35 -27.68
N GLN A 91 16.72 2.72 -28.40
CA GLN A 91 18.09 2.56 -27.92
C GLN A 91 18.36 3.39 -26.65
N LEU A 92 17.82 4.62 -26.61
CA LEU A 92 17.93 5.46 -25.42
C LEU A 92 17.18 4.83 -24.24
N ALA A 93 15.95 4.37 -24.46
CA ALA A 93 15.17 3.68 -23.42
C ALA A 93 15.95 2.51 -22.81
N ALA A 94 16.52 1.64 -23.66
CA ALA A 94 17.35 0.52 -23.22
C ALA A 94 18.58 0.95 -22.40
N ARG A 95 19.24 2.07 -22.78
CA ARG A 95 20.35 2.63 -21.98
C ARG A 95 19.95 3.18 -20.63
N LEU A 96 18.70 3.67 -20.54
CA LEU A 96 18.12 4.19 -19.29
C LEU A 96 17.44 3.10 -18.46
N ASP A 97 17.54 1.84 -18.89
CA ASP A 97 16.84 0.70 -18.25
C ASP A 97 15.32 0.92 -18.21
N LEU A 98 14.77 1.39 -19.33
CA LEU A 98 13.33 1.62 -19.54
C LEU A 98 12.82 0.73 -20.66
N THR A 99 11.57 0.31 -20.58
CA THR A 99 10.87 -0.38 -21.67
C THR A 99 9.97 0.62 -22.40
N ALA A 100 10.22 0.83 -23.68
CA ALA A 100 9.40 1.72 -24.51
C ALA A 100 8.51 0.92 -25.44
N LEU A 101 7.18 1.07 -25.32
CA LEU A 101 6.17 0.30 -26.03
C LEU A 101 5.16 1.23 -26.71
N THR A 102 4.67 0.81 -27.88
CA THR A 102 3.46 1.35 -28.47
C THR A 102 2.22 0.64 -27.88
N GLY A 103 1.02 1.22 -28.05
CA GLY A 103 -0.21 0.56 -27.60
C GLY A 103 -0.42 -0.82 -28.26
N SER A 104 -0.03 -1.00 -29.53
CA SER A 104 -0.08 -2.29 -30.21
C SER A 104 0.90 -3.31 -29.64
N GLU A 105 2.08 -2.87 -29.19
CA GLU A 105 3.05 -3.75 -28.54
C GLU A 105 2.62 -4.15 -27.12
N VAL A 106 1.90 -3.28 -26.41
CA VAL A 106 1.26 -3.66 -25.13
C VAL A 106 0.24 -4.76 -25.36
N ALA A 107 -0.63 -4.62 -26.39
CA ALA A 107 -1.61 -5.65 -26.74
C ALA A 107 -0.93 -6.98 -27.11
N ALA A 108 0.14 -6.94 -27.89
CA ALA A 108 0.91 -8.14 -28.24
C ALA A 108 1.59 -8.76 -27.00
N LEU A 109 2.05 -7.94 -26.05
CA LEU A 109 2.61 -8.42 -24.79
C LEU A 109 1.54 -9.10 -23.92
N GLU A 110 0.31 -8.59 -23.91
CA GLU A 110 -0.84 -9.21 -23.24
C GLU A 110 -1.17 -10.58 -23.85
N GLU A 111 -1.11 -10.72 -25.18
CA GLU A 111 -1.31 -12.01 -25.87
C GLU A 111 -0.21 -13.02 -25.53
N LEU A 112 1.06 -12.59 -25.46
CA LEU A 112 2.19 -13.45 -25.12
C LEU A 112 2.17 -13.88 -23.65
N HIS A 113 1.65 -13.04 -22.79
CA HIS A 113 1.51 -13.30 -21.36
C HIS A 113 0.03 -13.19 -20.97
N PRO A 114 -0.84 -14.06 -21.50
CA PRO A 114 -2.21 -14.08 -21.06
C PRO A 114 -2.17 -14.17 -19.54
N SER A 115 -2.78 -13.22 -18.88
CA SER A 115 -2.94 -13.29 -17.44
C SER A 115 -3.53 -14.68 -17.17
N ASN A 116 -2.73 -15.55 -16.57
CA ASN A 116 -3.19 -16.85 -16.06
C ASN A 116 -4.12 -16.64 -14.85
N LEU A 117 -4.98 -15.65 -14.97
CA LEU A 117 -6.17 -15.54 -14.17
C LEU A 117 -7.21 -16.44 -14.85
N PRO A 118 -7.12 -17.78 -14.64
CA PRO A 118 -7.97 -18.74 -15.36
C PRO A 118 -9.44 -18.53 -15.05
N LEU A 119 -9.75 -17.54 -14.23
CA LEU A 119 -11.04 -17.43 -13.60
C LEU A 119 -11.30 -15.97 -13.23
N MET A 120 -11.32 -15.10 -14.23
CA MET A 120 -12.00 -13.84 -14.03
C MET A 120 -13.49 -14.12 -14.04
N SER A 121 -14.06 -14.27 -12.82
CA SER A 121 -15.50 -14.09 -12.68
C SER A 121 -15.87 -12.73 -13.29
N SER A 122 -17.09 -12.58 -13.78
CA SER A 122 -17.57 -11.26 -14.24
C SER A 122 -17.38 -10.16 -13.20
N SER A 123 -17.35 -10.52 -11.93
CA SER A 123 -17.11 -9.62 -10.80
C SER A 123 -15.66 -9.13 -10.73
N LEU A 124 -14.67 -9.99 -10.97
CA LEU A 124 -13.25 -9.60 -10.98
C LEU A 124 -12.88 -8.78 -12.22
N SER A 125 -13.57 -8.98 -13.36
CA SER A 125 -13.31 -8.21 -14.57
C SER A 125 -13.54 -6.72 -14.38
N ASN A 126 -14.42 -6.32 -13.46
CA ASN A 126 -14.67 -4.92 -13.13
C ASN A 126 -13.42 -4.20 -12.59
N LEU A 127 -12.47 -4.91 -11.97
CA LEU A 127 -11.21 -4.30 -11.51
C LEU A 127 -10.36 -3.73 -12.65
N PHE A 128 -10.60 -4.19 -13.88
CA PHE A 128 -9.87 -3.77 -15.09
C PHE A 128 -10.74 -2.93 -16.03
N ASP A 129 -12.02 -2.73 -15.70
CA ASP A 129 -12.89 -1.84 -16.45
C ASP A 129 -12.57 -0.37 -16.14
N PRO A 130 -12.13 0.45 -17.13
CA PRO A 130 -11.78 1.85 -16.92
C PRO A 130 -12.91 2.68 -16.31
N VAL A 131 -14.16 2.40 -16.68
CA VAL A 131 -15.33 3.12 -16.16
C VAL A 131 -15.55 2.82 -14.68
N HIS A 132 -15.41 1.54 -14.29
CA HIS A 132 -15.50 1.13 -12.90
C HIS A 132 -14.36 1.73 -12.06
N VAL A 133 -13.12 1.66 -12.56
CA VAL A 133 -11.93 2.20 -11.87
C VAL A 133 -12.07 3.72 -11.67
N ALA A 134 -12.47 4.47 -12.69
CA ALA A 134 -12.72 5.90 -12.58
C ALA A 134 -13.83 6.22 -11.57
N ARG A 135 -14.90 5.40 -11.54
CA ARG A 135 -15.98 5.56 -10.58
C ARG A 135 -15.50 5.33 -9.14
N VAL A 136 -14.70 4.30 -8.89
CA VAL A 136 -14.11 4.02 -7.59
C VAL A 136 -13.24 5.19 -7.13
N ALA A 137 -12.35 5.71 -7.99
CA ALA A 137 -11.51 6.86 -7.70
C ALA A 137 -12.34 8.10 -7.33
N GLN A 138 -13.40 8.39 -8.09
CA GLN A 138 -14.32 9.48 -7.81
C GLN A 138 -14.99 9.33 -6.43
N LEU A 139 -15.46 8.13 -6.09
CA LEU A 139 -16.12 7.87 -4.80
C LEU A 139 -15.14 8.01 -3.62
N PHE A 140 -13.87 7.62 -3.76
CA PHE A 140 -12.85 7.91 -2.76
C PHE A 140 -12.64 9.42 -2.58
N ALA A 141 -12.59 10.19 -3.66
CA ALA A 141 -12.43 11.64 -3.59
C ALA A 141 -13.62 12.39 -2.98
N GLN A 142 -14.82 11.80 -3.04
CA GLN A 142 -16.05 12.37 -2.50
C GLN A 142 -16.32 12.06 -1.04
N GLN A 143 -15.41 11.36 -0.34
CA GLN A 143 -15.59 11.04 1.06
C GLN A 143 -15.54 12.29 1.96
N ASP A 144 -16.02 12.14 3.20
CA ASP A 144 -16.02 13.21 4.21
C ASP A 144 -14.63 13.86 4.34
N SER A 145 -14.60 15.19 4.30
CA SER A 145 -13.34 15.96 4.40
C SER A 145 -12.53 15.67 5.65
N ARG A 146 -13.16 15.19 6.71
CA ARG A 146 -12.48 14.73 7.94
C ARG A 146 -11.63 13.48 7.73
N LEU A 147 -11.89 12.70 6.67
CA LEU A 147 -11.07 11.55 6.27
C LEU A 147 -9.87 11.96 5.40
N LYS A 148 -9.81 13.21 4.96
CA LYS A 148 -8.77 13.69 4.04
C LYS A 148 -7.35 13.36 4.49
N PRO A 149 -6.93 13.50 5.78
CA PRO A 149 -5.57 13.15 6.19
C PRO A 149 -5.21 11.68 5.93
N LEU A 150 -6.15 10.76 6.14
CA LEU A 150 -5.95 9.34 5.86
C LEU A 150 -5.94 9.07 4.34
N LEU A 151 -6.79 9.75 3.58
CA LEU A 151 -6.88 9.58 2.13
C LEU A 151 -5.65 10.16 1.43
N ASP A 152 -5.13 11.29 1.88
CA ASP A 152 -3.89 11.89 1.38
C ASP A 152 -2.69 10.98 1.69
N TYR A 153 -2.57 10.45 2.93
CA TYR A 153 -1.56 9.47 3.29
C TYR A 153 -1.62 8.23 2.39
N ARG A 154 -2.79 7.62 2.26
CA ARG A 154 -3.04 6.45 1.42
C ARG A 154 -2.63 6.65 -0.05
N GLN A 155 -2.91 7.82 -0.59
CA GLN A 155 -2.72 8.11 -2.01
C GLN A 155 -1.30 8.55 -2.34
N PHE A 156 -0.62 9.20 -1.39
CA PHE A 156 0.67 9.84 -1.64
C PHE A 156 1.73 9.57 -0.57
N ASP A 157 1.51 9.94 0.69
CA ASP A 157 2.56 9.93 1.72
C ASP A 157 3.12 8.55 1.98
N TYR A 158 2.26 7.52 1.88
CA TYR A 158 2.66 6.11 2.00
C TYR A 158 3.81 5.74 1.05
N TRP A 159 3.82 6.29 -0.15
CA TRP A 159 4.76 5.93 -1.21
C TRP A 159 6.09 6.68 -1.14
N ILE A 160 6.14 7.80 -0.41
CA ILE A 160 7.34 8.64 -0.29
C ILE A 160 8.01 8.57 1.08
N TYR A 161 7.31 8.07 2.10
CA TYR A 161 7.95 7.85 3.39
C TYR A 161 8.94 6.69 3.32
N ASP A 162 10.00 6.79 4.14
CA ASP A 162 10.86 5.63 4.38
C ASP A 162 9.99 4.46 4.84
N GLU A 163 10.16 3.30 4.23
CA GLU A 163 9.29 2.12 4.41
C GLU A 163 9.12 1.70 5.87
N TYR A 164 10.16 1.87 6.69
CA TYR A 164 10.15 1.54 8.10
C TYR A 164 9.24 2.45 8.95
N LEU A 165 8.81 3.60 8.43
CA LEU A 165 7.87 4.51 9.11
C LEU A 165 6.42 4.06 8.91
N ASN A 166 6.09 3.46 7.78
CA ASN A 166 4.72 3.11 7.40
C ASN A 166 3.98 2.21 8.41
N PRO A 167 4.63 1.26 9.13
CA PRO A 167 3.95 0.45 10.14
C PRO A 167 3.30 1.28 11.27
N ILE A 168 3.93 2.39 11.62
CA ILE A 168 3.45 3.29 12.69
C ILE A 168 2.54 4.37 12.08
N GLN A 169 2.93 4.99 10.98
CA GLN A 169 2.19 6.08 10.34
C GLN A 169 0.78 5.66 9.92
N MET A 170 0.61 4.47 9.34
CA MET A 170 -0.72 3.96 9.00
C MET A 170 -1.66 3.90 10.21
N ILE A 171 -1.16 3.41 11.34
CA ILE A 171 -1.96 3.30 12.58
C ILE A 171 -2.30 4.69 13.12
N GLU A 172 -1.36 5.63 13.10
CA GLU A 172 -1.60 7.00 13.56
C GLU A 172 -2.63 7.73 12.67
N HIS A 173 -2.54 7.59 11.35
CA HIS A 173 -3.55 8.14 10.43
C HIS A 173 -4.94 7.54 10.66
N LEU A 174 -5.04 6.22 10.82
CA LEU A 174 -6.30 5.54 11.16
C LEU A 174 -6.85 6.02 12.51
N ARG A 175 -5.99 6.13 13.54
CA ARG A 175 -6.36 6.64 14.87
C ARG A 175 -6.84 8.09 14.80
N GLY A 176 -6.22 8.92 13.97
CA GLY A 176 -6.61 10.32 13.75
C GLY A 176 -8.05 10.47 13.27
N VAL A 177 -8.52 9.52 12.46
CA VAL A 177 -9.88 9.55 11.88
C VAL A 177 -10.87 8.57 12.54
N ARG A 178 -10.50 7.91 13.65
CA ARG A 178 -11.29 6.84 14.28
C ARG A 178 -12.73 7.22 14.64
N ARG A 179 -12.97 8.50 14.95
CA ARG A 179 -14.31 9.01 15.28
C ARG A 179 -15.21 9.25 14.06
N THR A 180 -14.61 9.31 12.87
CA THR A 180 -15.32 9.53 11.60
C THR A 180 -15.60 8.20 10.91
N LEU A 181 -14.75 7.19 11.08
CA LEU A 181 -14.95 5.87 10.50
C LEU A 181 -16.09 5.14 11.23
N ASP A 182 -17.12 4.78 10.48
CA ASP A 182 -18.34 4.10 10.96
C ASP A 182 -18.45 2.74 10.24
N GLY A 183 -18.47 1.65 11.01
CA GLY A 183 -18.60 0.29 10.47
C GLY A 183 -19.95 0.00 9.79
N LYS A 184 -20.96 0.85 9.95
CA LYS A 184 -22.23 0.74 9.23
C LYS A 184 -22.15 1.28 7.80
N ASN A 185 -21.19 2.18 7.52
CA ASN A 185 -20.99 2.75 6.20
C ASN A 185 -20.07 1.83 5.35
N PRO A 186 -20.56 1.26 4.25
CA PRO A 186 -19.75 0.38 3.38
C PRO A 186 -18.52 1.07 2.77
N HIS A 187 -18.59 2.36 2.50
CA HIS A 187 -17.44 3.11 2.00
C HIS A 187 -16.31 3.20 3.06
N HIS A 188 -16.65 3.32 4.35
CA HIS A 188 -15.67 3.33 5.42
C HIS A 188 -15.01 1.95 5.60
N VAL A 189 -15.78 0.88 5.40
CA VAL A 189 -15.22 -0.49 5.34
C VAL A 189 -14.29 -0.63 4.14
N ALA A 190 -14.67 -0.13 2.96
CA ALA A 190 -13.82 -0.13 1.77
C ALA A 190 -12.51 0.64 1.99
N ILE A 191 -12.55 1.80 2.65
CA ILE A 191 -11.34 2.57 3.02
C ILE A 191 -10.44 1.76 3.95
N LEU A 192 -10.99 1.10 4.98
CA LEU A 192 -10.20 0.26 5.87
C LEU A 192 -9.56 -0.93 5.13
N LEU A 193 -10.30 -1.58 4.22
CA LEU A 193 -9.76 -2.69 3.43
C LEU A 193 -8.63 -2.23 2.50
N ASP A 194 -8.73 -1.05 1.91
CA ASP A 194 -7.66 -0.48 1.11
C ASP A 194 -6.44 -0.07 1.97
N CYS A 195 -6.65 0.46 3.17
CA CYS A 195 -5.56 0.66 4.14
C CYS A 195 -4.93 -0.68 4.57
N ALA A 196 -5.73 -1.74 4.71
CA ALA A 196 -5.21 -3.08 5.02
C ALA A 196 -4.38 -3.64 3.86
N TRP A 197 -4.75 -3.36 2.61
CA TRP A 197 -3.93 -3.67 1.44
C TRP A 197 -2.53 -3.03 1.54
N LEU A 198 -2.45 -1.71 1.82
CA LEU A 198 -1.19 -1.01 2.04
C LEU A 198 -0.42 -1.57 3.24
N TYR A 199 -1.14 -1.93 4.31
CA TYR A 199 -0.51 -2.49 5.51
C TYR A 199 0.12 -3.86 5.26
N VAL A 200 -0.45 -4.70 4.39
CA VAL A 200 0.18 -5.95 3.95
C VAL A 200 1.50 -5.68 3.23
N LEU A 201 1.58 -4.68 2.37
CA LEU A 201 2.85 -4.29 1.73
C LEU A 201 3.88 -3.88 2.78
N THR A 202 3.47 -3.09 3.76
CA THR A 202 4.30 -2.68 4.90
C THR A 202 4.85 -3.88 5.67
N LEU A 203 4.01 -4.89 5.94
CA LEU A 203 4.45 -6.13 6.59
C LEU A 203 5.43 -6.92 5.73
N LEU A 204 5.24 -6.93 4.40
CA LEU A 204 6.16 -7.61 3.48
C LEU A 204 7.52 -6.93 3.43
N HIS A 205 7.59 -5.59 3.44
CA HIS A 205 8.85 -4.87 3.58
C HIS A 205 9.57 -5.23 4.89
N ALA A 206 8.85 -5.18 6.02
CA ALA A 206 9.41 -5.56 7.32
C ALA A 206 9.91 -7.01 7.34
N ILE A 207 9.16 -7.95 6.74
CA ILE A 207 9.56 -9.36 6.63
C ILE A 207 10.83 -9.50 5.77
N GLY A 208 10.91 -8.78 4.66
CA GLY A 208 12.08 -8.77 3.79
C GLY A 208 13.35 -8.36 4.54
N GLU A 209 13.28 -7.30 5.34
CA GLU A 209 14.40 -6.82 6.14
C GLU A 209 14.75 -7.75 7.31
N VAL A 210 13.76 -8.23 8.06
CA VAL A 210 13.99 -9.17 9.16
C VAL A 210 14.61 -10.47 8.68
N ARG A 211 14.22 -10.98 7.50
CA ARG A 211 14.83 -12.16 6.89
C ARG A 211 16.29 -11.99 6.53
N LYS A 212 16.72 -10.78 6.18
CA LYS A 212 18.13 -10.48 5.87
C LYS A 212 18.99 -10.40 7.14
N THR A 213 18.42 -9.92 8.24
CA THR A 213 19.19 -9.51 9.42
C THR A 213 18.97 -10.39 10.66
N HIS A 214 17.75 -10.83 10.95
CA HIS A 214 17.38 -11.40 12.25
C HIS A 214 16.38 -12.56 12.20
N VAL A 215 16.64 -13.58 11.39
CA VAL A 215 15.69 -14.72 11.23
C VAL A 215 15.35 -15.43 12.56
N SER A 216 16.31 -15.52 13.46
CA SER A 216 16.13 -16.22 14.77
C SER A 216 15.54 -15.34 15.87
N ASN A 217 15.48 -14.02 15.68
CA ASN A 217 14.95 -13.06 16.65
C ASN A 217 14.00 -12.07 15.98
N LEU A 218 12.78 -12.52 15.68
CA LEU A 218 11.77 -11.73 15.00
C LEU A 218 11.47 -10.40 15.71
N ALA A 219 11.34 -10.41 17.04
CA ALA A 219 11.03 -9.20 17.80
C ALA A 219 12.19 -8.19 17.76
N GLY A 220 13.44 -8.67 17.91
CA GLY A 220 14.63 -7.81 17.77
C GLY A 220 14.79 -7.24 16.38
N GLY A 221 14.60 -8.05 15.34
CA GLY A 221 14.68 -7.59 13.95
C GLY A 221 13.59 -6.60 13.59
N LEU A 222 12.36 -6.82 14.07
CA LEU A 222 11.27 -5.87 13.86
C LEU A 222 11.48 -4.56 14.63
N LYS A 223 11.99 -4.62 15.88
CA LYS A 223 12.42 -3.41 16.61
C LYS A 223 13.44 -2.62 15.81
N GLU A 224 14.49 -3.28 15.33
CA GLU A 224 15.53 -2.64 14.53
C GLU A 224 14.98 -2.00 13.26
N TYR A 225 14.11 -2.71 12.54
CA TYR A 225 13.44 -2.18 11.36
C TYR A 225 12.62 -0.92 11.67
N LEU A 226 11.73 -0.97 12.67
CA LEU A 226 10.87 0.17 13.06
C LEU A 226 11.65 1.39 13.52
N LEU A 227 12.84 1.21 14.03
CA LEU A 227 13.73 2.29 14.45
C LEU A 227 14.62 2.82 13.33
N GLY A 228 14.55 2.25 12.12
CA GLY A 228 15.30 2.70 10.95
C GLY A 228 16.73 2.14 10.87
N GLY A 229 16.95 0.94 11.42
CA GLY A 229 18.20 0.20 11.33
C GLY A 229 19.15 0.37 12.52
N PRO A 230 20.28 -0.39 12.54
CA PRO A 230 21.13 -0.53 13.73
C PRO A 230 21.76 0.78 14.22
N ALA A 231 22.08 1.70 13.33
CA ALA A 231 22.66 2.99 13.70
C ALA A 231 21.65 3.84 14.49
N ARG A 232 20.41 3.91 14.03
CA ARG A 232 19.33 4.65 14.70
C ARG A 232 18.86 4.00 16.00
N VAL A 233 18.96 2.66 16.12
CA VAL A 233 18.70 1.96 17.37
C VAL A 233 19.62 2.47 18.47
N ARG A 234 20.94 2.53 18.19
CA ARG A 234 21.94 3.03 19.16
C ARG A 234 21.70 4.48 19.55
N GLU A 235 21.35 5.33 18.59
CA GLU A 235 21.02 6.73 18.84
C GLU A 235 19.81 6.86 19.77
N LYS A 236 18.74 6.13 19.48
CA LYS A 236 17.52 6.13 20.30
C LYS A 236 17.75 5.55 21.70
N GLU A 237 18.49 4.46 21.83
CA GLU A 237 18.88 3.90 23.14
C GLU A 237 19.69 4.90 23.98
N ASN A 238 20.56 5.69 23.35
CA ASN A 238 21.26 6.77 24.03
C ASN A 238 20.29 7.88 24.51
N ILE A 239 19.33 8.27 23.66
CA ILE A 239 18.31 9.26 24.04
C ILE A 239 17.45 8.74 25.19
N GLU A 240 17.02 7.48 25.14
CA GLU A 240 16.23 6.83 26.20
C GLU A 240 16.99 6.84 27.54
N ARG A 241 18.29 6.49 27.51
CA ARG A 241 19.14 6.52 28.68
C ARG A 241 19.23 7.93 29.29
N LEU A 242 19.44 8.95 28.44
CA LEU A 242 19.50 10.36 28.87
C LEU A 242 18.16 10.81 29.48
N LEU A 243 17.04 10.47 28.82
CA LEU A 243 15.70 10.78 29.35
C LEU A 243 15.43 10.05 30.66
N GLY A 244 15.91 8.81 30.83
CA GLY A 244 15.85 8.07 32.08
C GLY A 244 16.65 8.72 33.19
N GLU A 245 17.85 9.20 32.90
CA GLU A 245 18.68 9.93 33.84
C GLU A 245 18.03 11.26 34.31
N LEU A 246 17.42 12.02 33.37
CA LEU A 246 16.69 13.24 33.67
C LEU A 246 15.43 13.00 34.51
N LYS A 247 14.71 11.89 34.26
CA LYS A 247 13.59 11.48 35.12
C LYS A 247 14.06 11.13 36.55
N ALA A 248 15.14 10.35 36.66
CA ALA A 248 15.70 9.99 37.96
C ALA A 248 16.20 11.19 38.74
N ALA A 249 16.66 12.25 38.05
CA ALA A 249 17.04 13.52 38.65
C ALA A 249 15.83 14.43 39.00
N GLY A 250 14.60 14.03 38.62
CA GLY A 250 13.39 14.84 38.83
C GLY A 250 13.24 16.04 37.88
N GLU A 251 14.06 16.10 36.83
CA GLU A 251 14.03 17.18 35.82
C GLU A 251 12.95 16.95 34.75
N LEU A 252 12.46 15.73 34.63
CA LEU A 252 11.36 15.35 33.72
C LEU A 252 10.21 14.66 34.47
N PRO A 253 8.95 14.96 34.11
CA PRO A 253 7.80 14.27 34.68
C PRO A 253 7.84 12.78 34.35
N GLU A 254 7.37 11.93 35.26
CA GLU A 254 7.24 10.49 35.03
C GLU A 254 6.32 10.12 33.84
N SER A 255 5.39 11.01 33.52
CA SER A 255 4.46 10.84 32.38
C SER A 255 5.12 10.92 30.98
N VAL A 256 6.36 11.34 30.90
CA VAL A 256 7.10 11.35 29.62
C VAL A 256 7.36 9.92 29.20
N VAL A 257 6.78 9.49 28.08
CA VAL A 257 6.99 8.14 27.52
C VAL A 257 8.41 8.05 26.98
N THR A 258 9.17 7.09 27.45
CA THR A 258 10.57 6.86 27.06
C THR A 258 10.71 5.64 26.13
N ASP A 259 9.69 4.78 26.05
CA ASP A 259 9.73 3.62 25.17
C ASP A 259 9.46 4.07 23.71
N PRO A 260 10.41 3.86 22.78
CA PRO A 260 10.24 4.23 21.37
C PRO A 260 9.29 3.29 20.62
N LEU A 261 8.89 2.16 21.24
CA LEU A 261 8.03 1.18 20.60
C LEU A 261 6.56 1.47 20.90
N PRO A 262 5.68 1.27 19.91
CA PRO A 262 4.25 1.50 20.11
C PRO A 262 3.64 0.41 21.04
N PRO A 263 2.56 0.73 21.78
CA PRO A 263 1.93 -0.20 22.73
C PRO A 263 1.42 -1.48 22.08
N TYR A 264 1.17 -1.48 20.77
CA TYR A 264 0.74 -2.63 19.97
C TYR A 264 1.91 -3.44 19.38
N PHE A 265 3.16 -3.16 19.78
CA PHE A 265 4.35 -3.83 19.21
C PHE A 265 4.30 -5.36 19.36
N ALA A 266 3.92 -5.88 20.51
CA ALA A 266 3.81 -7.33 20.73
C ALA A 266 2.82 -8.00 19.76
N SER A 267 1.66 -7.38 19.56
CA SER A 267 0.65 -7.84 18.58
C SER A 267 1.15 -7.74 17.12
N MET A 268 1.97 -6.73 16.83
CA MET A 268 2.61 -6.58 15.51
C MET A 268 3.62 -7.72 15.27
N VAL A 269 4.45 -8.08 16.27
CA VAL A 269 5.39 -9.22 16.18
C VAL A 269 4.64 -10.51 15.87
N GLU A 270 3.51 -10.75 16.55
CA GLU A 270 2.67 -11.92 16.26
C GLU A 270 2.13 -11.91 14.83
N LEU A 271 1.62 -10.77 14.38
CA LEU A 271 1.07 -10.62 13.01
C LEU A 271 2.16 -10.89 11.97
N VAL A 272 3.33 -10.24 12.11
CA VAL A 272 4.49 -10.47 11.22
C VAL A 272 4.88 -11.94 11.21
N GLY A 273 4.93 -12.60 12.38
CA GLY A 273 5.23 -14.03 12.48
C GLY A 273 4.19 -14.93 11.79
N ARG A 274 2.91 -14.58 11.83
CA ARG A 274 1.83 -15.29 11.10
C ARG A 274 1.97 -15.12 9.58
N VAL A 275 2.17 -13.90 9.12
CA VAL A 275 2.36 -13.56 7.71
C VAL A 275 3.63 -14.23 7.15
N MET A 276 4.74 -14.18 7.90
CA MET A 276 6.02 -14.77 7.50
C MET A 276 5.92 -16.29 7.28
N ARG A 277 5.14 -17.01 8.10
CA ARG A 277 4.92 -18.46 7.97
C ARG A 277 4.07 -18.83 6.75
N ARG A 278 3.32 -17.89 6.19
CA ARG A 278 2.38 -18.10 5.07
C ARG A 278 2.54 -17.04 3.99
N SER A 279 3.77 -16.60 3.75
CA SER A 279 4.05 -15.53 2.78
C SER A 279 3.61 -15.89 1.35
N ASP A 280 3.53 -17.18 1.01
CA ASP A 280 2.98 -17.70 -0.23
C ASP A 280 1.48 -17.37 -0.40
N ARG A 281 0.72 -17.24 0.69
CA ARG A 281 -0.73 -16.94 0.67
C ARG A 281 -1.05 -15.46 0.84
N VAL A 282 -0.07 -14.66 1.23
CA VAL A 282 -0.26 -13.21 1.46
C VAL A 282 -0.58 -12.48 0.15
N VAL A 283 -0.01 -12.93 -0.96
CA VAL A 283 -0.28 -12.35 -2.29
C VAL A 283 -1.77 -12.45 -2.63
N GLU A 284 -2.43 -13.57 -2.31
CA GLU A 284 -3.87 -13.70 -2.53
C GLU A 284 -4.69 -12.80 -1.60
N SER A 285 -4.22 -12.53 -0.36
CA SER A 285 -4.91 -11.60 0.53
C SER A 285 -4.93 -10.17 -0.02
N LEU A 286 -3.88 -9.74 -0.73
CA LEU A 286 -3.85 -8.45 -1.43
C LEU A 286 -4.96 -8.36 -2.49
N ARG A 287 -5.16 -9.42 -3.27
CA ARG A 287 -6.21 -9.47 -4.29
C ARG A 287 -7.61 -9.36 -3.68
N TYR A 288 -7.83 -10.00 -2.52
CA TYR A 288 -9.11 -9.90 -1.80
C TYR A 288 -9.37 -8.47 -1.32
N PHE A 289 -8.37 -7.81 -0.76
CA PHE A 289 -8.50 -6.42 -0.36
C PHE A 289 -8.80 -5.50 -1.53
N GLU A 290 -8.08 -5.64 -2.64
CA GLU A 290 -8.28 -4.83 -3.83
C GLU A 290 -9.69 -5.00 -4.40
N TYR A 291 -10.15 -6.24 -4.54
CA TYR A 291 -11.49 -6.56 -5.00
C TYR A 291 -12.57 -6.00 -4.06
N LEU A 292 -12.47 -6.30 -2.77
CA LEU A 292 -13.49 -5.89 -1.81
C LEU A 292 -13.54 -4.37 -1.62
N ALA A 293 -12.39 -3.70 -1.55
CA ALA A 293 -12.35 -2.24 -1.45
C ALA A 293 -13.02 -1.59 -2.67
N SER A 294 -12.71 -2.06 -3.87
CA SER A 294 -13.30 -1.58 -5.11
C SER A 294 -14.82 -1.87 -5.17
N ALA A 295 -15.22 -3.11 -4.95
CA ALA A 295 -16.61 -3.52 -5.04
C ALA A 295 -17.50 -2.85 -3.98
N MET A 296 -17.04 -2.76 -2.73
CA MET A 296 -17.79 -2.13 -1.63
C MET A 296 -17.88 -0.62 -1.78
N MET A 297 -16.95 0.02 -2.47
CA MET A 297 -17.04 1.45 -2.77
C MET A 297 -18.18 1.75 -3.73
N VAL A 298 -18.50 0.83 -4.66
CA VAL A 298 -19.57 1.02 -5.66
C VAL A 298 -20.86 0.30 -5.27
N SER A 299 -20.77 -0.85 -4.59
CA SER A 299 -21.91 -1.69 -4.22
C SER A 299 -21.74 -2.21 -2.79
N ALA A 300 -22.78 -2.12 -1.97
CA ALA A 300 -22.70 -2.42 -0.54
C ALA A 300 -22.59 -3.91 -0.17
N LYS A 301 -22.79 -4.84 -1.11
CA LYS A 301 -22.90 -6.29 -0.81
C LYS A 301 -22.03 -7.12 -1.74
N THR A 302 -20.92 -7.63 -1.21
CA THR A 302 -20.10 -8.62 -1.90
C THR A 302 -19.20 -9.33 -0.89
N THR A 303 -18.75 -10.54 -1.22
CA THR A 303 -17.79 -11.32 -0.44
C THR A 303 -16.62 -11.76 -1.32
N ALA A 304 -15.46 -12.06 -0.69
CA ALA A 304 -14.32 -12.59 -1.42
C ALA A 304 -14.66 -13.95 -2.07
N ALA A 305 -15.45 -14.80 -1.41
CA ALA A 305 -15.88 -16.07 -1.96
C ALA A 305 -16.74 -15.91 -3.22
N GLU A 306 -17.60 -14.87 -3.29
CA GLU A 306 -18.38 -14.57 -4.50
C GLU A 306 -17.50 -14.05 -5.65
N GLY A 307 -16.51 -13.24 -5.35
CA GLY A 307 -15.60 -12.69 -6.36
C GLY A 307 -14.63 -13.71 -6.93
N PHE A 308 -14.09 -14.57 -6.08
CA PHE A 308 -13.03 -15.49 -6.45
C PHE A 308 -13.49 -16.94 -6.72
N GLU A 309 -14.71 -17.29 -6.33
CA GLU A 309 -15.35 -18.61 -6.60
C GLU A 309 -14.39 -19.78 -6.31
N ALA A 310 -14.07 -20.57 -7.34
CA ALA A 310 -13.19 -21.75 -7.20
C ALA A 310 -11.74 -21.41 -6.83
N SER A 311 -11.31 -20.15 -7.01
CA SER A 311 -9.97 -19.68 -6.62
C SER A 311 -9.91 -19.08 -5.21
N TYR A 312 -11.03 -19.08 -4.48
CA TYR A 312 -11.06 -18.59 -3.11
C TYR A 312 -10.22 -19.47 -2.19
N ASP A 313 -9.26 -18.86 -1.49
CA ASP A 313 -8.40 -19.51 -0.48
C ASP A 313 -8.78 -19.03 0.93
N PRO A 314 -9.39 -19.89 1.76
CA PRO A 314 -9.77 -19.52 3.12
C PRO A 314 -8.58 -19.18 4.02
N VAL A 315 -7.37 -19.67 3.72
CA VAL A 315 -6.16 -19.34 4.47
C VAL A 315 -5.73 -17.90 4.17
N ALA A 316 -5.74 -17.51 2.91
CA ALA A 316 -5.46 -16.12 2.49
C ALA A 316 -6.50 -15.14 3.07
N ALA A 317 -7.78 -15.53 3.04
CA ALA A 317 -8.86 -14.74 3.65
C ALA A 317 -8.69 -14.59 5.17
N LYS A 318 -8.21 -15.65 5.86
CA LYS A 318 -7.91 -15.58 7.30
C LYS A 318 -6.70 -14.70 7.61
N ILE A 319 -5.69 -14.68 6.76
CA ILE A 319 -4.57 -13.74 6.87
C ILE A 319 -5.08 -12.30 6.71
N ALA A 320 -5.89 -12.04 5.70
CA ALA A 320 -6.52 -10.74 5.49
C ALA A 320 -7.33 -10.28 6.72
N GLU A 321 -8.16 -11.17 7.27
CA GLU A 321 -8.94 -10.88 8.48
C GLU A 321 -8.03 -10.56 9.68
N ASN A 322 -6.93 -11.27 9.87
CA ASN A 322 -5.97 -11.00 10.95
C ASN A 322 -5.34 -9.60 10.80
N VAL A 323 -5.04 -9.16 9.58
CA VAL A 323 -4.52 -7.80 9.31
C VAL A 323 -5.56 -6.75 9.68
N VAL A 324 -6.81 -6.92 9.26
CA VAL A 324 -7.90 -5.99 9.61
C VAL A 324 -8.12 -5.95 11.12
N ALA A 325 -8.14 -7.13 11.78
CA ALA A 325 -8.31 -7.22 13.23
C ALA A 325 -7.21 -6.46 13.98
N PHE A 326 -5.97 -6.60 13.54
CA PHE A 326 -4.84 -5.86 14.09
C PHE A 326 -5.02 -4.34 13.90
N LEU A 327 -5.37 -3.87 12.70
CA LEU A 327 -5.57 -2.43 12.44
C LEU A 327 -6.68 -1.84 13.29
N VAL A 328 -7.83 -2.55 13.39
CA VAL A 328 -8.96 -2.11 14.21
C VAL A 328 -8.56 -2.00 15.68
N GLN A 329 -7.83 -2.98 16.19
CA GLN A 329 -7.36 -2.98 17.58
C GLN A 329 -6.30 -1.90 17.83
N ALA A 330 -5.26 -1.83 17.00
CA ALA A 330 -4.12 -0.93 17.18
C ALA A 330 -4.50 0.54 17.03
N ALA A 331 -5.43 0.85 16.13
CA ALA A 331 -5.93 2.22 15.90
C ALA A 331 -7.20 2.56 16.70
N GLU A 332 -7.69 1.65 17.54
CA GLU A 332 -8.88 1.84 18.38
C GLU A 332 -10.13 2.23 17.56
N LEU A 333 -10.33 1.54 16.42
CA LEU A 333 -11.45 1.81 15.53
C LEU A 333 -12.76 1.17 16.02
N ASP A 334 -13.89 1.58 15.41
CA ASP A 334 -15.18 0.95 15.64
C ASP A 334 -15.12 -0.57 15.37
N PRO A 335 -15.44 -1.43 16.36
CA PRO A 335 -15.43 -2.89 16.18
C PRO A 335 -16.36 -3.39 15.06
N GLN A 336 -17.39 -2.63 14.69
CA GLN A 336 -18.27 -2.98 13.57
C GLN A 336 -17.54 -3.01 12.23
N LEU A 337 -16.46 -2.23 12.07
CA LEU A 337 -15.58 -2.31 10.91
C LEU A 337 -14.96 -3.72 10.75
N LEU A 338 -14.49 -4.32 11.85
CA LEU A 338 -13.98 -5.70 11.84
C LEU A 338 -15.08 -6.71 11.52
N VAL A 339 -16.26 -6.57 12.14
CA VAL A 339 -17.39 -7.48 11.89
C VAL A 339 -17.77 -7.48 10.42
N ARG A 340 -17.89 -6.31 9.80
CA ARG A 340 -18.23 -6.19 8.37
C ARG A 340 -17.14 -6.71 7.45
N SER A 341 -15.88 -6.39 7.75
CA SER A 341 -14.74 -6.90 6.97
C SER A 341 -14.63 -8.43 7.07
N ARG A 342 -14.91 -9.00 8.25
CA ARG A 342 -14.92 -10.46 8.46
C ARG A 342 -15.99 -11.14 7.62
N VAL A 343 -17.20 -10.59 7.58
CA VAL A 343 -18.28 -11.07 6.72
C VAL A 343 -17.84 -11.07 5.26
N ALA A 344 -17.28 -9.95 4.80
CA ALA A 344 -16.83 -9.81 3.41
C ALA A 344 -15.68 -10.76 3.05
N LEU A 345 -14.78 -11.05 3.98
CA LEU A 345 -13.60 -11.90 3.74
C LEU A 345 -13.88 -13.39 3.90
N LEU A 346 -14.64 -13.79 4.91
CA LEU A 346 -14.71 -15.18 5.39
C LEU A 346 -16.06 -15.87 5.15
N GLU A 347 -17.15 -15.14 4.92
CA GLU A 347 -18.43 -15.79 4.66
C GLU A 347 -18.46 -16.38 3.25
N ALA A 348 -18.67 -17.70 3.19
CA ALA A 348 -19.05 -18.35 1.95
C ALA A 348 -20.47 -17.88 1.59
N SER A 349 -20.69 -17.53 0.32
CA SER A 349 -22.03 -17.25 -0.18
C SER A 349 -22.95 -18.41 0.21
N SER A 350 -23.91 -18.14 1.09
CA SER A 350 -25.05 -19.05 1.29
C SER A 350 -25.89 -18.99 0.03
N ARG A 351 -25.45 -19.66 -1.04
CA ARG A 351 -26.35 -19.98 -2.14
C ARG A 351 -27.44 -20.83 -1.53
N SER A 352 -28.58 -20.19 -1.28
CA SER A 352 -29.85 -20.88 -1.07
C SER A 352 -30.06 -21.83 -2.25
N THR A 353 -29.88 -23.10 -1.95
CA THR A 353 -30.35 -24.21 -2.76
C THR A 353 -31.84 -24.08 -3.06
#